data_9483f35fed857799adc35c3038e62343
#
_entry.id   9483f35fed857799adc35c3038e62343
#
_cell.length_a   1.000
_cell.length_b   1.000
_cell.length_c   1.000
_cell.angle_alpha   90.00
_cell.angle_beta   90.00
_cell.angle_gamma   90.00
#
_symmetry.space_group_name_H-M   'P 1'
#
loop_
_entity.id
_entity.type
_entity.pdbx_description
1 polymer ?
#
loop_
_entity_poly.entity_id
_entity_poly.type
_entity_poly.pdbx_seq_one_letter_code
_entity_poly.pdbx_strand_id
1 'polypeptide(L)'
;MKFYRSRKSYILCSLCIVIIFVFFSHWKTVSILDYSNSISVLHDKQNKRNIKTERNAERNEKCKLAKGQKIADNCANKLKDVVGVAPSDMRNYQPNEDGFFTCLDGKLNITWNSVNDDYCDCNDGTDEPGTDACPNAKFYCAGRAFYLPSSRINDGICDCCDGSDEWKRVTVRGDVLQEHDFNVKYAPCINTC
;
A
#
# COMPACT_ATOMS: atom_id res chain seq x y z
N MET A 1 -51.72 45.77 20.48
CA MET A 1 -50.58 45.47 19.58
C MET A 1 -49.55 44.46 20.07
N LYS A 2 -49.56 43.97 21.30
CA LYS A 2 -48.58 42.96 21.81
C LYS A 2 -48.83 41.51 21.37
N PHE A 3 -50.07 41.12 21.07
CA PHE A 3 -50.40 39.73 20.69
C PHE A 3 -49.96 39.33 19.27
N TYR A 4 -49.84 40.27 18.34
CA TYR A 4 -49.46 39.96 16.95
C TYR A 4 -47.95 39.65 16.81
N ARG A 5 -47.10 40.20 17.66
CA ARG A 5 -45.66 39.95 17.68
C ARG A 5 -45.31 38.54 18.21
N SER A 6 -46.12 38.02 19.13
CA SER A 6 -45.96 36.66 19.67
C SER A 6 -46.22 35.58 18.64
N ARG A 7 -47.29 35.67 17.84
CA ARG A 7 -47.60 34.67 16.80
C ARG A 7 -46.52 34.54 15.75
N LYS A 8 -45.92 35.64 15.27
CA LYS A 8 -44.80 35.62 14.30
C LYS A 8 -43.57 34.93 14.88
N SER A 9 -43.30 35.12 16.16
CA SER A 9 -42.17 34.46 16.84
C SER A 9 -42.36 32.94 16.94
N TYR A 10 -43.56 32.46 17.19
CA TYR A 10 -43.85 31.01 17.25
C TYR A 10 -43.75 30.36 15.85
N ILE A 11 -44.18 31.05 14.79
CA ILE A 11 -44.07 30.54 13.43
C ILE A 11 -42.59 30.44 13.01
N LEU A 12 -41.78 31.44 13.33
CA LEU A 12 -40.32 31.40 13.07
C LEU A 12 -39.63 30.28 13.83
N CYS A 13 -39.92 30.11 15.11
CA CYS A 13 -39.39 28.99 15.92
C CYS A 13 -39.79 27.62 15.34
N SER A 14 -41.04 27.45 14.93
CA SER A 14 -41.54 26.23 14.30
C SER A 14 -40.81 25.92 13.00
N LEU A 15 -40.59 26.90 12.13
CA LEU A 15 -39.84 26.76 10.90
C LEU A 15 -38.35 26.38 11.16
N CYS A 16 -37.71 27.00 12.13
CA CYS A 16 -36.35 26.64 12.52
C CYS A 16 -36.25 25.20 12.99
N ILE A 17 -37.20 24.70 13.81
CA ILE A 17 -37.24 23.33 14.27
C ILE A 17 -37.39 22.34 13.11
N VAL A 18 -38.24 22.64 12.12
CA VAL A 18 -38.41 21.79 10.93
C VAL A 18 -37.14 21.76 10.09
N ILE A 19 -36.47 22.91 9.89
CA ILE A 19 -35.21 22.97 9.15
C ILE A 19 -34.10 22.16 9.83
N ILE A 20 -34.00 22.30 11.17
CA ILE A 20 -33.03 21.53 11.96
C ILE A 20 -33.34 20.05 11.84
N PHE A 21 -34.59 19.62 11.92
CA PHE A 21 -34.97 18.22 11.81
C PHE A 21 -34.66 17.65 10.43
N VAL A 22 -34.93 18.37 9.36
CA VAL A 22 -34.58 17.98 7.98
C VAL A 22 -33.07 17.89 7.82
N PHE A 23 -32.31 18.84 8.38
CA PHE A 23 -30.86 18.83 8.32
C PHE A 23 -30.27 17.61 9.07
N PHE A 24 -30.76 17.29 10.25
CA PHE A 24 -30.33 16.12 11.02
C PHE A 24 -30.73 14.81 10.33
N SER A 25 -31.87 14.73 9.68
CA SER A 25 -32.28 13.53 8.95
C SER A 25 -31.40 13.30 7.71
N HIS A 26 -31.05 14.35 6.96
CA HIS A 26 -30.09 14.27 5.87
C HIS A 26 -28.68 13.91 6.32
N TRP A 27 -28.22 14.48 7.44
CA TRP A 27 -26.92 14.14 8.03
C TRP A 27 -26.80 12.66 8.37
N LYS A 28 -27.82 12.08 9.00
CA LYS A 28 -27.84 10.67 9.32
C LYS A 28 -27.79 9.76 8.08
N THR A 29 -28.53 10.12 7.01
CA THR A 29 -28.52 9.35 5.76
C THR A 29 -27.15 9.37 5.07
N VAL A 30 -26.49 10.52 5.00
CA VAL A 30 -25.15 10.64 4.43
C VAL A 30 -24.14 9.83 5.23
N SER A 31 -24.16 9.92 6.56
CA SER A 31 -23.24 9.17 7.43
C SER A 31 -23.40 7.65 7.31
N ILE A 32 -24.62 7.15 7.11
CA ILE A 32 -24.90 5.72 6.91
C ILE A 32 -24.38 5.26 5.53
N LEU A 33 -24.53 6.07 4.50
CA LEU A 33 -24.03 5.76 3.15
C LEU A 33 -22.50 5.69 3.12
N ASP A 34 -21.80 6.64 3.77
CA ASP A 34 -20.35 6.62 3.86
C ASP A 34 -19.82 5.43 4.63
N TYR A 35 -20.51 5.06 5.72
CA TYR A 35 -20.16 3.87 6.51
C TYR A 35 -20.37 2.57 5.70
N SER A 36 -21.48 2.44 4.97
CA SER A 36 -21.75 1.26 4.15
C SER A 36 -20.77 1.12 2.98
N ASN A 37 -20.37 2.23 2.34
CA ASN A 37 -19.34 2.23 1.32
C ASN A 37 -17.98 1.82 1.87
N SER A 38 -17.62 2.28 3.06
CA SER A 38 -16.37 1.89 3.72
C SER A 38 -16.33 0.39 4.04
N ILE A 39 -17.45 -0.18 4.50
CA ILE A 39 -17.55 -1.62 4.76
C ILE A 39 -17.46 -2.43 3.47
N SER A 40 -18.11 -2.00 2.39
CA SER A 40 -18.06 -2.73 1.11
C SER A 40 -16.64 -2.77 0.54
N VAL A 41 -15.88 -1.68 0.65
CA VAL A 41 -14.48 -1.61 0.23
C VAL A 41 -13.58 -2.51 1.08
N LEU A 42 -13.82 -2.57 2.40
CA LEU A 42 -13.08 -3.47 3.29
C LEU A 42 -13.40 -4.94 2.98
N HIS A 43 -14.66 -5.25 2.73
CA HIS A 43 -15.08 -6.61 2.38
C HIS A 43 -14.49 -7.08 1.04
N ASP A 44 -14.42 -6.18 0.04
CA ASP A 44 -13.80 -6.48 -1.26
C ASP A 44 -12.28 -6.70 -1.12
N LYS A 45 -11.59 -5.89 -0.30
CA LYS A 45 -10.17 -6.11 0.01
C LYS A 45 -9.93 -7.45 0.72
N GLN A 46 -10.79 -7.80 1.67
CA GLN A 46 -10.68 -9.09 2.39
C GLN A 46 -10.93 -10.26 1.45
N ASN A 47 -11.94 -10.16 0.59
CA ASN A 47 -12.25 -11.20 -0.38
C ASN A 47 -11.12 -11.39 -1.41
N LYS A 48 -10.51 -10.31 -1.90
CA LYS A 48 -9.32 -10.38 -2.77
C LYS A 48 -8.12 -11.04 -2.09
N ARG A 49 -7.92 -10.78 -0.78
CA ARG A 49 -6.85 -11.45 0.00
C ARG A 49 -7.14 -12.96 0.12
N ASN A 50 -8.36 -13.33 0.48
CA ASN A 50 -8.75 -14.73 0.63
C ASN A 50 -8.60 -15.51 -0.70
N ILE A 51 -9.06 -14.94 -1.84
CA ILE A 51 -8.90 -15.55 -3.16
C ILE A 51 -7.42 -15.72 -3.52
N LYS A 52 -6.56 -14.74 -3.16
CA LYS A 52 -5.12 -14.85 -3.40
C LYS A 52 -4.49 -15.95 -2.55
N THR A 53 -4.91 -16.08 -1.30
CA THR A 53 -4.45 -17.13 -0.38
C THR A 53 -4.86 -18.52 -0.84
N GLU A 54 -6.11 -18.69 -1.26
CA GLU A 54 -6.63 -19.96 -1.78
C GLU A 54 -5.90 -20.39 -3.08
N ARG A 55 -5.70 -19.46 -4.04
CA ARG A 55 -4.94 -19.76 -5.26
C ARG A 55 -3.49 -20.16 -4.97
N ASN A 56 -2.86 -19.53 -3.96
CA ASN A 56 -1.50 -19.89 -3.56
C ASN A 56 -1.49 -21.27 -2.87
N ALA A 57 -2.48 -21.59 -2.05
CA ALA A 57 -2.63 -22.90 -1.41
C ALA A 57 -2.84 -24.01 -2.46
N GLU A 58 -3.75 -23.82 -3.42
CA GLU A 58 -3.96 -24.76 -4.53
C GLU A 58 -2.70 -24.96 -5.38
N ARG A 59 -1.94 -23.87 -5.64
CA ARG A 59 -0.70 -23.94 -6.39
C ARG A 59 0.37 -24.73 -5.63
N ASN A 60 0.49 -24.51 -4.32
CA ASN A 60 1.43 -25.24 -3.46
C ASN A 60 1.06 -26.72 -3.35
N GLU A 61 -0.22 -27.05 -3.32
CA GLU A 61 -0.71 -28.43 -3.29
C GLU A 61 -0.45 -29.15 -4.62
N LYS A 62 -0.67 -28.47 -5.76
CA LYS A 62 -0.28 -28.99 -7.09
C LYS A 62 1.22 -29.22 -7.21
N CYS A 63 2.04 -28.35 -6.62
CA CYS A 63 3.51 -28.51 -6.60
C CYS A 63 3.93 -29.67 -5.67
N LYS A 64 3.26 -29.91 -4.55
CA LYS A 64 3.51 -31.06 -3.67
C LYS A 64 3.17 -32.40 -4.36
N LEU A 65 2.07 -32.45 -5.12
CA LEU A 65 1.66 -33.64 -5.88
C LEU A 65 2.59 -33.96 -7.07
N ALA A 66 3.25 -32.94 -7.65
CA ALA A 66 4.14 -33.08 -8.79
C ALA A 66 5.56 -33.61 -8.44
N LYS A 67 5.87 -33.87 -7.16
CA LYS A 67 7.19 -34.38 -6.70
C LYS A 67 7.60 -35.73 -7.27
N GLY A 68 6.78 -36.37 -8.11
CA GLY A 68 7.08 -37.65 -8.76
C GLY A 68 7.45 -37.58 -10.24
N GLN A 69 7.46 -36.40 -10.87
CA GLN A 69 7.71 -36.26 -12.32
C GLN A 69 8.52 -34.99 -12.61
N LYS A 70 9.33 -34.99 -13.68
CA LYS A 70 10.21 -33.89 -14.16
C LYS A 70 9.61 -32.47 -14.26
N ILE A 71 8.36 -32.30 -13.87
CA ILE A 71 7.66 -31.00 -13.79
C ILE A 71 7.96 -30.29 -12.45
N ALA A 72 8.56 -30.97 -11.48
CA ALA A 72 8.90 -30.43 -10.16
C ALA A 72 9.94 -29.29 -10.23
N ASP A 73 10.83 -29.29 -11.22
CA ASP A 73 11.89 -28.29 -11.36
C ASP A 73 11.35 -26.88 -11.68
N ASN A 74 10.18 -26.80 -12.32
CA ASN A 74 9.55 -25.51 -12.65
C ASN A 74 8.68 -24.91 -11.50
N CYS A 75 8.32 -25.71 -10.53
CA CYS A 75 7.54 -25.26 -9.35
C CYS A 75 8.44 -24.89 -8.14
N ALA A 76 9.54 -25.61 -7.99
CA ALA A 76 10.41 -25.48 -6.79
C ALA A 76 11.37 -24.29 -6.86
N ASN A 77 11.49 -23.61 -8.01
CA ASN A 77 12.58 -22.66 -8.23
C ASN A 77 12.13 -21.25 -8.67
N LYS A 78 10.84 -20.91 -8.58
CA LYS A 78 10.44 -19.53 -8.79
C LYS A 78 10.62 -18.76 -7.48
N LEU A 79 11.76 -18.08 -7.36
CA LEU A 79 12.00 -17.12 -6.29
C LEU A 79 10.83 -16.11 -6.22
N LYS A 80 10.44 -15.74 -5.02
CA LYS A 80 9.50 -14.63 -4.83
C LYS A 80 10.21 -13.33 -5.16
N ASP A 81 9.63 -12.55 -6.05
CA ASP A 81 10.13 -11.22 -6.35
C ASP A 81 9.80 -10.28 -5.18
N VAL A 82 10.81 -9.60 -4.67
CA VAL A 82 10.69 -8.60 -3.59
C VAL A 82 11.08 -7.25 -4.16
N VAL A 83 10.15 -6.29 -4.07
CA VAL A 83 10.38 -4.92 -4.54
C VAL A 83 11.56 -4.32 -3.80
N GLY A 84 12.43 -3.62 -4.53
CA GLY A 84 13.61 -2.97 -3.97
C GLY A 84 14.85 -3.85 -3.82
N VAL A 85 14.75 -5.16 -4.11
CA VAL A 85 15.85 -6.11 -3.99
C VAL A 85 16.54 -6.33 -5.34
N ALA A 86 17.88 -6.31 -5.36
CA ALA A 86 18.64 -6.64 -6.55
C ALA A 86 18.44 -8.12 -6.96
N PRO A 87 18.43 -8.44 -8.26
CA PRO A 87 18.31 -9.83 -8.74
C PRO A 87 19.38 -10.78 -8.18
N SER A 88 20.59 -10.28 -7.94
CA SER A 88 21.68 -11.02 -7.29
C SER A 88 21.35 -11.48 -5.88
N ASP A 89 20.61 -10.66 -5.15
CA ASP A 89 20.35 -10.82 -3.72
C ASP A 89 18.99 -11.49 -3.45
N MET A 90 18.18 -11.69 -4.49
CA MET A 90 16.82 -12.24 -4.39
C MET A 90 16.77 -13.60 -3.70
N ARG A 91 17.86 -14.39 -3.75
CA ARG A 91 17.95 -15.67 -3.05
C ARG A 91 17.98 -15.52 -1.53
N ASN A 92 18.54 -14.43 -1.03
CA ASN A 92 18.60 -14.11 0.40
C ASN A 92 17.23 -13.62 0.92
N TYR A 93 16.40 -13.12 0.01
CA TYR A 93 15.05 -12.63 0.29
C TYR A 93 13.98 -13.68 0.00
N GLN A 94 14.15 -14.87 0.60
CA GLN A 94 13.15 -15.93 0.47
C GLN A 94 12.72 -16.41 1.86
N PRO A 95 11.43 -16.75 2.05
CA PRO A 95 11.02 -17.37 3.30
C PRO A 95 11.62 -18.77 3.44
N ASN A 96 11.95 -19.15 4.67
CA ASN A 96 12.28 -20.52 5.01
C ASN A 96 11.04 -21.44 4.91
N GLU A 97 11.19 -22.73 5.20
CA GLU A 97 10.11 -23.72 5.12
C GLU A 97 8.94 -23.41 6.08
N ASP A 98 9.23 -22.73 7.19
CA ASP A 98 8.25 -22.34 8.20
C ASP A 98 7.58 -20.99 7.89
N GLY A 99 7.97 -20.31 6.80
CA GLY A 99 7.39 -19.04 6.36
C GLY A 99 8.00 -17.80 7.04
N PHE A 100 9.22 -17.92 7.58
CA PHE A 100 9.95 -16.81 8.18
C PHE A 100 11.03 -16.28 7.24
N PHE A 101 11.29 -14.99 7.34
CA PHE A 101 12.43 -14.29 6.76
C PHE A 101 13.47 -14.03 7.85
N THR A 102 14.72 -14.30 7.56
CA THR A 102 15.83 -13.98 8.46
C THR A 102 16.44 -12.65 8.02
N CYS A 103 16.49 -11.66 8.92
CA CYS A 103 17.20 -10.39 8.68
C CYS A 103 18.62 -10.69 8.20
N LEU A 104 19.15 -9.94 7.24
CA LEU A 104 20.44 -10.28 6.62
C LEU A 104 21.63 -10.17 7.58
N ASP A 105 21.47 -9.45 8.70
CA ASP A 105 22.45 -9.47 9.81
C ASP A 105 22.41 -10.78 10.64
N GLY A 106 21.47 -11.68 10.36
CA GLY A 106 21.31 -12.98 10.99
C GLY A 106 20.78 -12.97 12.42
N LYS A 107 20.33 -11.81 12.94
CA LYS A 107 19.97 -11.69 14.36
C LYS A 107 18.50 -11.92 14.67
N LEU A 108 17.61 -11.72 13.72
CA LEU A 108 16.18 -11.83 13.93
C LEU A 108 15.50 -12.60 12.81
N ASN A 109 14.51 -13.40 13.17
CA ASN A 109 13.57 -14.03 12.25
C ASN A 109 12.21 -13.37 12.39
N ILE A 110 11.67 -12.86 11.31
CA ILE A 110 10.36 -12.22 11.23
C ILE A 110 9.45 -13.03 10.31
N THR A 111 8.15 -12.82 10.39
CA THR A 111 7.23 -13.46 9.46
C THR A 111 7.46 -12.94 8.03
N TRP A 112 7.24 -13.79 7.01
CA TRP A 112 7.38 -13.34 5.62
C TRP A 112 6.45 -12.15 5.28
N ASN A 113 5.35 -12.00 5.98
CA ASN A 113 4.40 -10.91 5.75
C ASN A 113 4.90 -9.55 6.24
N SER A 114 5.93 -9.54 7.09
CA SER A 114 6.62 -8.34 7.57
C SER A 114 7.70 -7.84 6.60
N VAL A 115 7.86 -8.47 5.41
CA VAL A 115 8.75 -7.95 4.37
C VAL A 115 8.00 -6.97 3.49
N ASN A 116 8.46 -5.71 3.44
CA ASN A 116 7.81 -4.59 2.76
C ASN A 116 6.38 -4.32 3.26
N ASP A 117 6.18 -4.28 4.58
CA ASP A 117 4.88 -4.01 5.20
C ASP A 117 4.72 -2.58 5.76
N ASP A 118 5.71 -1.72 5.50
CA ASP A 118 5.80 -0.34 5.98
C ASP A 118 6.12 -0.25 7.49
N TYR A 119 6.71 -1.30 8.08
CA TYR A 119 7.17 -1.31 9.47
C TYR A 119 8.57 -1.90 9.58
N CYS A 120 9.48 -1.22 10.27
CA CYS A 120 10.89 -1.63 10.40
C CYS A 120 11.06 -2.63 11.54
N ASP A 121 11.15 -3.90 11.22
CA ASP A 121 11.34 -5.01 12.17
C ASP A 121 12.82 -5.38 12.32
N CYS A 122 13.59 -5.39 11.22
CA CYS A 122 15.02 -5.74 11.24
C CYS A 122 15.89 -4.53 11.61
N ASN A 123 16.84 -4.71 12.53
CA ASN A 123 17.78 -3.64 12.90
C ASN A 123 18.67 -3.17 11.73
N ASP A 124 18.91 -4.03 10.76
CA ASP A 124 19.68 -3.72 9.55
C ASP A 124 18.81 -3.14 8.41
N GLY A 125 17.50 -3.04 8.61
CA GLY A 125 16.53 -2.50 7.65
C GLY A 125 16.30 -3.39 6.44
N THR A 126 16.70 -4.65 6.49
CA THR A 126 16.61 -5.56 5.34
C THR A 126 15.22 -6.12 5.10
N ASP A 127 14.29 -5.97 6.02
CA ASP A 127 12.86 -6.29 5.86
C ASP A 127 12.13 -5.30 4.94
N GLU A 128 12.61 -4.07 4.83
CA GLU A 128 11.95 -2.97 4.11
C GLU A 128 12.75 -2.46 2.88
N PRO A 129 13.18 -3.34 1.96
CA PRO A 129 13.95 -2.91 0.80
C PRO A 129 13.14 -2.07 -0.20
N GLY A 130 11.81 -2.15 -0.17
CA GLY A 130 10.90 -1.46 -1.09
C GLY A 130 10.11 -0.31 -0.47
N THR A 131 10.38 0.07 0.77
CA THR A 131 9.63 1.10 1.48
C THR A 131 10.57 2.09 2.18
N ASP A 132 10.02 3.18 2.71
CA ASP A 132 10.74 4.20 3.47
C ASP A 132 10.71 3.97 4.99
N ALA A 133 10.17 2.84 5.46
CA ALA A 133 9.97 2.54 6.87
C ALA A 133 11.28 2.41 7.66
N CYS A 134 12.34 1.85 7.05
CA CYS A 134 13.64 1.71 7.68
C CYS A 134 14.64 2.76 7.15
N PRO A 135 15.19 3.64 7.97
CA PRO A 135 16.08 4.73 7.49
C PRO A 135 17.42 4.22 6.92
N ASN A 136 17.83 3.01 7.24
CA ASN A 136 19.04 2.35 6.74
C ASN A 136 18.78 1.37 5.59
N ALA A 137 17.53 1.16 5.19
CA ALA A 137 17.17 0.36 4.03
C ALA A 137 17.64 1.00 2.71
N LYS A 138 17.82 0.16 1.70
CA LYS A 138 18.27 0.57 0.37
C LYS A 138 17.42 -0.09 -0.70
N PHE A 139 16.94 0.71 -1.62
CA PHE A 139 16.18 0.30 -2.79
C PHE A 139 17.08 0.10 -4.00
N TYR A 140 16.92 -0.99 -4.72
CA TYR A 140 17.64 -1.25 -5.95
C TYR A 140 16.87 -0.78 -7.18
N CYS A 141 17.42 0.20 -7.91
CA CYS A 141 16.94 0.61 -9.23
C CYS A 141 17.43 -0.35 -10.30
N ALA A 142 16.54 -1.14 -10.89
CA ALA A 142 16.93 -2.16 -11.90
C ALA A 142 17.47 -1.54 -13.19
N GLY A 143 16.90 -0.42 -13.64
CA GLY A 143 17.23 0.19 -14.94
C GLY A 143 18.68 0.66 -15.08
N ARG A 144 19.34 1.06 -13.99
CA ARG A 144 20.76 1.49 -13.98
C ARG A 144 21.63 0.77 -12.97
N ALA A 145 21.11 -0.24 -12.29
CA ALA A 145 21.85 -1.07 -11.34
C ALA A 145 22.53 -0.26 -10.22
N PHE A 146 21.80 0.61 -9.54
CA PHE A 146 22.29 1.37 -8.38
C PHE A 146 21.27 1.34 -7.23
N TYR A 147 21.74 1.73 -6.03
CA TYR A 147 20.90 1.78 -4.84
C TYR A 147 20.53 3.20 -4.46
N LEU A 148 19.24 3.39 -4.10
CA LEU A 148 18.71 4.60 -3.49
C LEU A 148 18.58 4.42 -1.97
N PRO A 149 18.68 5.50 -1.17
CA PRO A 149 18.27 5.47 0.22
C PRO A 149 16.74 5.32 0.32
N SER A 150 16.27 4.69 1.39
CA SER A 150 14.84 4.47 1.65
C SER A 150 13.98 5.74 1.57
N SER A 151 14.54 6.89 1.98
CA SER A 151 13.85 8.19 1.96
C SER A 151 13.44 8.70 0.58
N ARG A 152 13.84 8.00 -0.50
CA ARG A 152 13.49 8.33 -1.88
C ARG A 152 12.52 7.34 -2.52
N ILE A 153 11.92 6.49 -1.70
CA ILE A 153 10.96 5.50 -2.17
C ILE A 153 9.55 6.04 -1.97
N ASN A 154 8.77 6.10 -3.04
CA ASN A 154 7.39 6.60 -3.04
C ASN A 154 7.27 8.05 -2.50
N ASP A 155 8.29 8.88 -2.73
CA ASP A 155 8.32 10.29 -2.33
C ASP A 155 7.69 11.24 -3.36
N GLY A 156 7.23 10.69 -4.48
CA GLY A 156 6.63 11.42 -5.59
C GLY A 156 7.64 11.92 -6.61
N ILE A 157 8.94 11.63 -6.44
CA ILE A 157 10.02 12.02 -7.34
C ILE A 157 10.59 10.78 -8.02
N CYS A 158 10.71 10.81 -9.34
CA CYS A 158 11.25 9.68 -10.12
C CYS A 158 12.78 9.71 -10.10
N ASP A 159 13.40 9.02 -9.18
CA ASP A 159 14.86 8.92 -9.05
C ASP A 159 15.43 7.77 -9.88
N CYS A 160 14.73 6.63 -9.97
CA CYS A 160 15.05 5.56 -10.90
C CYS A 160 14.60 5.91 -12.33
N CYS A 161 15.42 5.63 -13.33
CA CYS A 161 15.05 5.92 -14.73
C CYS A 161 13.86 5.10 -15.23
N ASP A 162 13.61 3.95 -14.64
CA ASP A 162 12.45 3.08 -14.91
C ASP A 162 11.23 3.40 -14.05
N GLY A 163 11.37 4.34 -13.09
CA GLY A 163 10.32 4.74 -12.16
C GLY A 163 9.96 3.67 -11.12
N SER A 164 10.84 2.69 -10.92
CA SER A 164 10.58 1.57 -9.99
C SER A 164 10.56 1.97 -8.53
N ASP A 165 11.15 3.12 -8.18
CA ASP A 165 11.11 3.75 -6.85
C ASP A 165 9.71 4.25 -6.46
N GLU A 166 8.90 4.64 -7.45
CA GLU A 166 7.53 5.13 -7.28
C GLU A 166 6.48 4.02 -7.49
N TRP A 167 6.76 2.82 -7.02
CA TRP A 167 5.95 1.62 -7.31
C TRP A 167 4.55 1.63 -6.66
N LYS A 168 4.34 2.38 -5.56
CA LYS A 168 3.01 2.59 -4.96
C LYS A 168 2.17 3.59 -5.74
N ARG A 169 2.73 4.25 -6.77
CA ARG A 169 2.07 5.26 -7.60
C ARG A 169 1.46 6.38 -6.77
N VAL A 170 2.21 6.88 -5.82
CA VAL A 170 1.84 8.08 -5.07
C VAL A 170 1.87 9.25 -6.04
N THR A 171 0.74 9.92 -6.23
CA THR A 171 0.66 11.15 -7.03
C THR A 171 0.88 12.35 -6.14
N VAL A 172 1.87 13.17 -6.45
CA VAL A 172 2.06 14.46 -5.81
C VAL A 172 0.91 15.39 -6.23
N ARG A 173 0.34 16.14 -5.28
CA ARG A 173 -0.68 17.15 -5.61
C ARG A 173 -0.08 18.22 -6.52
N GLY A 174 -0.84 18.58 -7.57
CA GLY A 174 -0.39 19.54 -8.59
C GLY A 174 -0.07 20.95 -8.07
N ASP A 175 -0.48 21.30 -6.84
CA ASP A 175 -0.17 22.54 -6.15
C ASP A 175 1.25 22.59 -5.56
N VAL A 176 1.91 21.43 -5.45
CA VAL A 176 3.33 21.32 -5.01
C VAL A 176 4.29 21.46 -6.20
N LEU A 177 3.80 21.31 -7.42
CA LEU A 177 4.59 21.40 -8.66
C LEU A 177 4.90 22.89 -8.97
N GLN A 178 5.89 23.48 -8.30
CA GLN A 178 6.45 24.74 -8.78
C GLN A 178 7.40 24.46 -9.95
N GLU A 179 7.09 25.07 -11.08
CA GLU A 179 7.68 24.88 -12.42
C GLU A 179 9.17 25.30 -12.55
N HIS A 180 9.92 25.37 -11.45
CA HIS A 180 11.25 25.98 -11.42
C HIS A 180 12.42 25.01 -11.39
N ASP A 181 12.19 23.68 -11.30
CA ASP A 181 13.29 22.72 -11.31
C ASP A 181 13.16 21.77 -12.53
N PHE A 182 13.72 22.21 -13.67
CA PHE A 182 13.66 21.53 -14.97
C PHE A 182 14.29 20.12 -14.97
N ASN A 183 14.91 19.68 -13.89
CA ASN A 183 15.59 18.39 -13.79
C ASN A 183 14.84 17.37 -12.89
N VAL A 184 13.83 17.78 -12.14
CA VAL A 184 13.07 16.89 -11.26
C VAL A 184 11.87 16.33 -12.02
N LYS A 185 11.75 15.01 -12.06
CA LYS A 185 10.62 14.30 -12.65
C LYS A 185 9.70 13.80 -11.53
N TYR A 186 8.44 14.17 -11.60
CA TYR A 186 7.43 13.76 -10.61
C TYR A 186 6.64 12.54 -11.08
N ALA A 187 6.14 11.75 -10.10
CA ALA A 187 5.24 10.64 -10.40
C ALA A 187 3.91 11.14 -11.02
N PRO A 188 3.33 10.42 -12.01
CA PRO A 188 3.72 9.09 -12.46
C PRO A 188 4.97 9.09 -13.37
N CYS A 189 5.90 8.19 -13.07
CA CYS A 189 7.18 8.13 -13.77
C CYS A 189 7.05 7.54 -15.18
N ILE A 190 7.71 8.17 -16.12
CA ILE A 190 7.89 7.63 -17.48
C ILE A 190 9.24 6.91 -17.51
N ASN A 191 9.27 5.69 -18.04
CA ASN A 191 10.53 4.98 -18.23
C ASN A 191 11.43 5.74 -19.20
N THR A 192 12.62 6.10 -18.73
CA THR A 192 13.64 6.86 -19.47
C THR A 192 14.96 6.10 -19.56
N CYS A 193 14.98 4.80 -19.16
CA CYS A 193 16.13 3.95 -19.36
C CYS A 193 16.26 3.59 -20.84
#